data_56f1c5004c82c37daaa7eceef3b70da0
#
_entry.id   56f1c5004c82c37daaa7eceef3b70da0
#
_cell.length_a   1.000
_cell.length_b   1.000
_cell.length_c   1.000
_cell.angle_alpha   90.00
_cell.angle_beta   90.00
_cell.angle_gamma   90.00
#
_symmetry.space_group_name_H-M   'P 1'
#
loop_
_entity.id
_entity.type
_entity.pdbx_description
1 polymer ?
#
loop_
_entity_poly.entity_id
_entity_poly.type
_entity_poly.pdbx_seq_one_letter_code
_entity_poly.pdbx_strand_id
1 'polypeptide(L)'
;MGTSDVFIRKASGLVRVVSPTDALMYAFLAPTIPYAYHYLLWSQALFPGADIYIASLYILTLYPIAALYIYMSVAMPRSGGEYVYTSRIIHPFIGLLASWGMVLGGGLNWSGSLASWGTMWGLGAGTVVQGLMTHNQGLVDLGIRLGDPTTNLAWVHGALLILAAFFVMWLGTKWVIRVSWFIAVVTWIMLGTFCYISFTSTPAMVAQRMAALQGLDYNGILNQAQQVGWVPGVVAGPFGLATVGAGMTYVNLSTLGSTYVANIAGEIKEVRKAQILAQLGSLALFIFYWELFTYATYSGLGINLIQAISWLNANGLDKTAFGNLSFMPAVYFLTVYLTDNPILAQIAGPVGFYIINFGGIMALGFAPIRNLFAYSFDGILPSWVCAVDKKGHAWGSVLLGCILALIIHTITTYTTWLAMIAHTIAVWFISWTIFGIAGMIFPWRRRDIFEKSPALVKQRIAGIPVVSILGLATAIVSASAAWLIVYPALTGAAAALQSQYLLATIAFLFGVPTVLFWVSYAYHKSKGVPVELRFKEVPPD
;
A
#
# COMPACT_ATOMS: atom_id res chain seq x y z
N MET A 1 28.11 -33.16 -31.99
CA MET A 1 27.60 -31.83 -32.30
C MET A 1 26.17 -31.80 -31.79
N GLY A 2 25.95 -31.29 -30.58
CA GLY A 2 24.62 -31.19 -29.98
C GLY A 2 23.87 -30.05 -30.64
N THR A 3 22.66 -30.33 -31.10
CA THR A 3 21.70 -29.35 -31.55
C THR A 3 21.49 -28.33 -30.41
N SER A 4 21.83 -27.08 -30.68
CA SER A 4 21.48 -25.96 -29.78
C SER A 4 19.97 -25.99 -29.59
N ASP A 5 19.51 -26.37 -28.40
CA ASP A 5 18.13 -26.19 -28.02
C ASP A 5 17.80 -24.70 -28.16
N VAL A 6 17.16 -24.36 -29.27
CA VAL A 6 16.61 -23.03 -29.47
C VAL A 6 15.65 -22.82 -28.32
N PHE A 7 15.96 -21.86 -27.47
CA PHE A 7 15.15 -21.56 -26.27
C PHE A 7 13.79 -20.99 -26.71
N ILE A 8 12.85 -21.90 -27.03
CA ILE A 8 11.48 -21.54 -27.33
C ILE A 8 10.83 -21.16 -25.99
N ARG A 9 10.61 -19.86 -25.74
CA ARG A 9 9.82 -19.40 -24.61
C ARG A 9 8.41 -19.95 -24.74
N LYS A 10 8.01 -20.77 -23.77
CA LYS A 10 6.61 -21.22 -23.64
C LYS A 10 5.75 -20.01 -23.28
N ALA A 11 4.49 -19.99 -23.73
CA ALA A 11 3.49 -19.01 -23.26
C ALA A 11 3.39 -19.04 -21.74
N SER A 12 3.02 -17.90 -21.11
CA SER A 12 2.94 -17.79 -19.64
C SER A 12 1.90 -18.74 -19.02
N GLY A 13 0.90 -19.14 -19.79
CA GLY A 13 -0.21 -19.98 -19.33
C GLY A 13 -1.26 -19.23 -18.50
N LEU A 14 -1.06 -17.92 -18.25
CA LEU A 14 -2.05 -17.09 -17.54
C LEU A 14 -3.25 -16.77 -18.43
N VAL A 15 -4.46 -16.78 -17.87
CA VAL A 15 -5.72 -16.62 -18.62
C VAL A 15 -6.28 -15.21 -18.42
N ARG A 16 -6.68 -14.55 -19.50
CA ARG A 16 -7.31 -13.21 -19.48
C ARG A 16 -8.76 -13.30 -18.99
N VAL A 17 -8.98 -12.96 -17.75
CA VAL A 17 -10.30 -13.05 -17.08
C VAL A 17 -10.81 -11.73 -16.52
N VAL A 18 -9.95 -10.73 -16.32
CA VAL A 18 -10.25 -9.46 -15.65
C VAL A 18 -10.89 -8.49 -16.64
N SER A 19 -12.09 -7.99 -16.34
CA SER A 19 -12.77 -6.93 -17.09
C SER A 19 -12.27 -5.54 -16.69
N PRO A 20 -12.58 -4.46 -17.42
CA PRO A 20 -12.21 -3.09 -17.02
C PRO A 20 -12.77 -2.65 -15.66
N THR A 21 -13.99 -3.05 -15.32
CA THR A 21 -14.59 -2.75 -14.01
C THR A 21 -13.97 -3.55 -12.89
N ASP A 22 -13.61 -4.81 -13.14
CA ASP A 22 -12.85 -5.62 -12.19
C ASP A 22 -11.48 -5.00 -11.90
N ALA A 23 -10.82 -4.48 -12.92
CA ALA A 23 -9.53 -3.79 -12.78
C ALA A 23 -9.66 -2.52 -11.93
N LEU A 24 -10.75 -1.73 -12.10
CA LEU A 24 -11.04 -0.58 -11.25
C LEU A 24 -11.25 -0.99 -9.79
N MET A 25 -12.03 -2.04 -9.54
CA MET A 25 -12.28 -2.51 -8.18
C MET A 25 -11.01 -3.03 -7.51
N TYR A 26 -10.18 -3.75 -8.25
CA TYR A 26 -8.88 -4.19 -7.76
C TYR A 26 -7.94 -2.99 -7.47
N ALA A 27 -7.85 -2.02 -8.36
CA ALA A 27 -7.07 -0.81 -8.18
C ALA A 27 -7.55 0.06 -7.01
N PHE A 28 -8.85 0.08 -6.74
CA PHE A 28 -9.44 0.78 -5.60
C PHE A 28 -9.16 0.07 -4.27
N LEU A 29 -9.12 -1.26 -4.25
CA LEU A 29 -8.88 -2.04 -3.05
C LEU A 29 -7.39 -2.21 -2.72
N ALA A 30 -6.53 -2.41 -3.73
CA ALA A 30 -5.10 -2.66 -3.56
C ALA A 30 -4.35 -1.59 -2.74
N PRO A 31 -4.66 -0.28 -2.85
CA PRO A 31 -4.03 0.77 -2.06
C PRO A 31 -4.44 0.79 -0.60
N THR A 32 -5.43 0.01 -0.19
CA THR A 32 -5.84 0.00 1.22
C THR A 32 -6.43 1.33 1.71
N ILE A 33 -7.39 1.84 0.97
CA ILE A 33 -8.08 3.12 1.25
C ILE A 33 -8.58 3.27 2.69
N PRO A 34 -9.08 2.22 3.37
CA PRO A 34 -9.52 2.35 4.76
C PRO A 34 -8.41 2.71 5.72
N TYR A 35 -7.16 2.56 5.32
CA TYR A 35 -6.04 3.06 6.12
C TYR A 35 -5.96 4.60 6.16
N ALA A 36 -6.82 5.32 5.42
CA ALA A 36 -7.05 6.74 5.64
C ALA A 36 -7.38 7.04 7.11
N TYR A 37 -8.12 6.17 7.78
CA TYR A 37 -8.39 6.23 9.22
C TYR A 37 -7.14 6.28 10.10
N HIS A 38 -6.06 5.75 9.59
CA HIS A 38 -4.77 5.68 10.26
C HIS A 38 -3.82 6.75 9.74
N TYR A 39 -3.74 6.89 8.43
CA TYR A 39 -2.84 7.83 7.78
C TYR A 39 -3.20 9.29 8.06
N LEU A 40 -4.46 9.60 8.37
CA LEU A 40 -4.85 10.94 8.81
C LEU A 40 -4.07 11.36 10.07
N LEU A 41 -4.02 10.49 11.08
CA LEU A 41 -3.28 10.77 12.31
C LEU A 41 -1.77 10.77 12.08
N TRP A 42 -1.25 9.81 11.32
CA TRP A 42 0.18 9.73 11.03
C TRP A 42 0.68 10.88 10.13
N SER A 43 -0.13 11.31 9.18
CA SER A 43 0.21 12.48 8.37
C SER A 43 0.43 13.72 9.22
N GLN A 44 -0.47 13.95 10.16
CA GLN A 44 -0.36 15.11 11.07
C GLN A 44 0.70 14.91 12.16
N ALA A 45 0.98 13.69 12.60
CA ALA A 45 2.05 13.41 13.54
C ALA A 45 3.44 13.68 12.94
N LEU A 46 3.64 13.31 11.67
CA LEU A 46 4.88 13.56 10.95
C LEU A 46 5.00 15.01 10.45
N PHE A 47 3.88 15.61 10.08
CA PHE A 47 3.77 16.97 9.54
C PHE A 47 2.72 17.78 10.33
N PRO A 48 3.05 18.20 11.55
CA PRO A 48 2.12 18.92 12.42
C PRO A 48 1.56 20.18 11.76
N GLY A 49 0.26 20.39 11.91
CA GLY A 49 -0.45 21.52 11.31
C GLY A 49 -0.78 21.36 9.83
N ALA A 50 -0.59 20.19 9.23
CA ALA A 50 -0.99 19.93 7.85
C ALA A 50 -2.51 20.13 7.66
N ASP A 51 -2.88 20.84 6.59
CA ASP A 51 -4.26 20.88 6.12
C ASP A 51 -4.56 19.59 5.33
N ILE A 52 -5.32 18.68 5.92
CA ILE A 52 -5.57 17.36 5.32
C ILE A 52 -6.51 17.44 4.12
N TYR A 53 -7.43 18.41 4.04
CA TYR A 53 -8.23 18.65 2.84
C TYR A 53 -7.34 18.99 1.64
N ILE A 54 -6.45 19.96 1.83
CA ILE A 54 -5.50 20.31 0.78
C ILE A 54 -4.50 19.19 0.52
N ALA A 55 -4.05 18.49 1.58
CA ALA A 55 -3.14 17.36 1.45
C ALA A 55 -3.72 16.22 0.60
N SER A 56 -5.04 15.96 0.69
CA SER A 56 -5.71 14.95 -0.12
C SER A 56 -5.67 15.26 -1.63
N LEU A 57 -5.65 16.54 -1.99
CA LEU A 57 -5.53 16.96 -3.39
C LEU A 57 -4.14 16.69 -3.98
N TYR A 58 -3.12 16.45 -3.14
CA TYR A 58 -1.79 16.01 -3.63
C TYR A 58 -1.83 14.63 -4.28
N ILE A 59 -2.90 13.85 -4.13
CA ILE A 59 -3.18 12.64 -4.94
C ILE A 59 -3.14 12.98 -6.45
N LEU A 60 -3.45 14.22 -6.84
CA LEU A 60 -3.32 14.67 -8.24
C LEU A 60 -1.88 14.55 -8.76
N THR A 61 -0.87 14.62 -7.89
CA THR A 61 0.54 14.44 -8.29
C THR A 61 0.85 13.02 -8.74
N LEU A 62 -0.01 12.05 -8.44
CA LEU A 62 0.14 10.66 -8.88
C LEU A 62 -0.41 10.42 -10.30
N TYR A 63 -1.17 11.35 -10.87
CA TYR A 63 -1.71 11.18 -12.23
C TYR A 63 -0.64 10.99 -13.32
N PRO A 64 0.50 11.69 -13.32
CA PRO A 64 1.59 11.39 -14.25
C PRO A 64 2.13 9.95 -14.11
N ILE A 65 2.24 9.44 -12.87
CA ILE A 65 2.69 8.08 -12.59
C ILE A 65 1.66 7.07 -13.14
N ALA A 66 0.39 7.26 -12.80
CA ALA A 66 -0.72 6.45 -13.30
C ALA A 66 -0.79 6.46 -14.84
N ALA A 67 -0.66 7.63 -15.46
CA ALA A 67 -0.64 7.77 -16.90
C ALA A 67 0.56 7.04 -17.52
N LEU A 68 1.75 7.13 -16.91
CA LEU A 68 2.92 6.39 -17.39
C LEU A 68 2.67 4.87 -17.35
N TYR A 69 2.08 4.35 -16.27
CA TYR A 69 1.70 2.93 -16.20
C TYR A 69 0.70 2.53 -17.28
N ILE A 70 -0.26 3.39 -17.65
CA ILE A 70 -1.19 3.15 -18.75
C ILE A 70 -0.41 3.00 -20.07
N TYR A 71 0.47 3.96 -20.39
CA TYR A 71 1.26 3.93 -21.63
C TYR A 71 2.14 2.68 -21.70
N MET A 72 2.82 2.35 -20.60
CA MET A 72 3.73 1.19 -20.53
C MET A 72 2.97 -0.13 -20.57
N SER A 73 1.81 -0.25 -19.90
CA SER A 73 0.97 -1.46 -19.94
C SER A 73 0.37 -1.69 -21.33
N VAL A 74 0.06 -0.61 -22.07
CA VAL A 74 -0.45 -0.71 -23.44
C VAL A 74 0.68 -1.07 -24.43
N ALA A 75 1.90 -0.57 -24.18
CA ALA A 75 3.07 -0.92 -25.01
C ALA A 75 3.54 -2.37 -24.79
N MET A 76 3.50 -2.83 -23.54
CA MET A 76 3.99 -4.14 -23.10
C MET A 76 2.97 -4.81 -22.17
N PRO A 77 1.83 -5.34 -22.67
CA PRO A 77 0.72 -5.85 -21.87
C PRO A 77 1.06 -7.23 -21.27
N ARG A 78 1.94 -7.26 -20.28
CA ARG A 78 2.45 -8.47 -19.62
C ARG A 78 2.31 -8.36 -18.11
N SER A 79 2.19 -9.50 -17.43
CA SER A 79 2.27 -9.59 -15.98
C SER A 79 3.69 -9.30 -15.50
N GLY A 80 3.82 -8.58 -14.37
CA GLY A 80 5.09 -8.16 -13.79
C GLY A 80 5.38 -6.67 -13.90
N GLY A 81 4.47 -5.87 -14.48
CA GLY A 81 4.46 -4.40 -14.42
C GLY A 81 5.81 -3.74 -14.68
N GLU A 82 6.21 -2.85 -13.77
CA GLU A 82 7.44 -2.06 -13.85
C GLU A 82 8.73 -2.88 -14.02
N TYR A 83 8.74 -4.14 -13.55
CA TYR A 83 9.87 -5.04 -13.80
C TYR A 83 10.05 -5.30 -15.29
N VAL A 84 8.95 -5.67 -15.96
CA VAL A 84 8.99 -5.97 -17.41
C VAL A 84 9.41 -4.73 -18.17
N TYR A 85 8.87 -3.57 -17.83
CA TYR A 85 9.17 -2.32 -18.53
C TYR A 85 10.62 -1.90 -18.34
N THR A 86 11.06 -1.77 -17.09
CA THR A 86 12.37 -1.22 -16.74
C THR A 86 13.51 -2.17 -17.17
N SER A 87 13.32 -3.47 -17.01
CA SER A 87 14.34 -4.46 -17.40
C SER A 87 14.59 -4.51 -18.90
N ARG A 88 13.57 -4.23 -19.73
CA ARG A 88 13.69 -4.23 -21.21
C ARG A 88 14.16 -2.88 -21.75
N ILE A 89 13.96 -1.79 -21.01
CA ILE A 89 14.32 -0.44 -21.45
C ILE A 89 15.70 -0.04 -20.96
N ILE A 90 16.00 -0.21 -19.67
CA ILE A 90 17.27 0.21 -19.07
C ILE A 90 18.26 -0.96 -19.02
N HIS A 91 18.05 -1.86 -18.08
CA HIS A 91 18.90 -3.02 -17.84
C HIS A 91 18.19 -4.03 -16.93
N PRO A 92 18.36 -5.36 -17.11
CA PRO A 92 17.71 -6.38 -16.29
C PRO A 92 17.94 -6.23 -14.80
N PHE A 93 19.17 -5.94 -14.39
CA PHE A 93 19.54 -5.70 -13.00
C PHE A 93 18.79 -4.49 -12.40
N ILE A 94 18.74 -3.38 -13.14
CA ILE A 94 18.02 -2.16 -12.70
C ILE A 94 16.51 -2.41 -12.64
N GLY A 95 15.95 -3.20 -13.57
CA GLY A 95 14.56 -3.61 -13.55
C GLY A 95 14.22 -4.43 -12.31
N LEU A 96 15.09 -5.36 -11.92
CA LEU A 96 14.92 -6.13 -10.70
C LEU A 96 15.01 -5.23 -9.45
N LEU A 97 16.00 -4.35 -9.36
CA LEU A 97 16.14 -3.40 -8.25
C LEU A 97 14.88 -2.54 -8.08
N ALA A 98 14.41 -1.93 -9.17
CA ALA A 98 13.24 -1.05 -9.15
C ALA A 98 11.97 -1.80 -8.73
N SER A 99 11.72 -3.00 -9.29
CA SER A 99 10.52 -3.76 -8.97
C SER A 99 10.58 -4.46 -7.61
N TRP A 100 11.75 -4.84 -7.14
CA TRP A 100 11.91 -5.50 -5.84
C TRP A 100 11.47 -4.62 -4.68
N GLY A 101 11.75 -3.32 -4.74
CA GLY A 101 11.23 -2.36 -3.78
C GLY A 101 9.71 -2.33 -3.75
N MET A 102 9.06 -2.49 -4.90
CA MET A 102 7.60 -2.59 -5.00
C MET A 102 7.08 -3.95 -4.50
N VAL A 103 7.78 -5.04 -4.82
CA VAL A 103 7.34 -6.42 -4.50
C VAL A 103 7.53 -6.72 -3.03
N LEU A 104 8.74 -6.60 -2.53
CA LEU A 104 9.05 -6.94 -1.15
C LEU A 104 8.76 -5.77 -0.21
N GLY A 105 9.21 -4.56 -0.55
CA GLY A 105 9.00 -3.37 0.28
C GLY A 105 7.55 -2.91 0.31
N GLY A 106 6.90 -2.84 -0.84
CA GLY A 106 5.54 -2.32 -0.99
C GLY A 106 4.43 -3.35 -0.86
N GLY A 107 4.63 -4.56 -1.37
CA GLY A 107 3.56 -5.56 -1.47
C GLY A 107 3.59 -6.61 -0.39
N LEU A 108 4.55 -7.53 -0.42
CA LEU A 108 4.62 -8.65 0.52
C LEU A 108 4.92 -8.21 1.95
N ASN A 109 5.74 -7.15 2.12
CA ASN A 109 5.97 -6.56 3.44
C ASN A 109 4.68 -6.04 4.06
N TRP A 110 3.89 -5.27 3.30
CA TRP A 110 2.59 -4.81 3.79
C TRP A 110 1.62 -5.97 3.96
N SER A 111 1.54 -6.93 3.03
CA SER A 111 0.69 -8.12 3.17
C SER A 111 0.98 -8.89 4.46
N GLY A 112 2.25 -9.09 4.83
CA GLY A 112 2.64 -9.74 6.09
C GLY A 112 2.36 -8.88 7.33
N SER A 113 2.65 -7.59 7.28
CA SER A 113 2.51 -6.68 8.42
C SER A 113 1.06 -6.32 8.73
N LEU A 114 0.19 -6.23 7.71
CA LEU A 114 -1.23 -5.98 7.89
C LEU A 114 -1.94 -7.09 8.68
N ALA A 115 -1.39 -8.29 8.70
CA ALA A 115 -1.92 -9.36 9.53
C ALA A 115 -1.89 -9.00 11.03
N SER A 116 -0.81 -8.35 11.49
CA SER A 116 -0.73 -7.82 12.86
C SER A 116 -1.74 -6.69 13.09
N TRP A 117 -1.95 -5.82 12.09
CA TRP A 117 -2.92 -4.75 12.18
C TRP A 117 -4.36 -5.25 12.25
N GLY A 118 -4.71 -6.30 11.49
CA GLY A 118 -6.01 -6.96 11.58
C GLY A 118 -6.29 -7.48 12.98
N THR A 119 -5.28 -8.02 13.65
CA THR A 119 -5.38 -8.45 15.04
C THR A 119 -5.55 -7.26 15.98
N MET A 120 -4.67 -6.27 15.88
CA MET A 120 -4.61 -5.13 16.79
C MET A 120 -5.82 -4.19 16.65
N TRP A 121 -6.05 -3.65 15.46
CA TRP A 121 -7.08 -2.63 15.22
C TRP A 121 -8.44 -3.19 14.78
N GLY A 122 -8.47 -4.43 14.32
CA GLY A 122 -9.71 -5.13 14.02
C GLY A 122 -10.22 -5.89 15.24
N LEU A 123 -9.57 -7.01 15.56
CA LEU A 123 -10.04 -7.93 16.60
C LEU A 123 -9.89 -7.35 18.01
N GLY A 124 -8.71 -6.84 18.35
CA GLY A 124 -8.42 -6.29 19.69
C GLY A 124 -9.26 -5.06 19.97
N ALA A 125 -9.18 -4.03 19.13
CA ALA A 125 -9.95 -2.81 19.28
C ALA A 125 -11.47 -3.08 19.26
N GLY A 126 -11.95 -3.99 18.38
CA GLY A 126 -13.36 -4.36 18.33
C GLY A 126 -13.85 -5.02 19.61
N THR A 127 -13.04 -5.87 20.22
CA THR A 127 -13.37 -6.51 21.50
C THR A 127 -13.41 -5.49 22.64
N VAL A 128 -12.48 -4.51 22.66
CA VAL A 128 -12.53 -3.40 23.63
C VAL A 128 -13.75 -2.51 23.42
N VAL A 129 -14.06 -2.12 22.17
CA VAL A 129 -15.27 -1.35 21.84
C VAL A 129 -16.51 -2.06 22.35
N GLN A 130 -16.65 -3.35 22.11
CA GLN A 130 -17.76 -4.15 22.62
C GLN A 130 -17.79 -4.16 24.15
N GLY A 131 -16.63 -4.37 24.79
CA GLY A 131 -16.53 -4.40 26.26
C GLY A 131 -16.93 -3.08 26.91
N LEU A 132 -16.45 -1.96 26.39
CA LEU A 132 -16.79 -0.61 26.89
C LEU A 132 -18.28 -0.32 26.75
N MET A 133 -18.86 -0.58 25.56
CA MET A 133 -20.26 -0.26 25.29
C MET A 133 -21.25 -1.19 25.97
N THR A 134 -20.82 -2.38 26.40
CA THR A 134 -21.65 -3.33 27.17
C THR A 134 -21.28 -3.37 28.66
N HIS A 135 -20.39 -2.49 29.12
CA HIS A 135 -19.86 -2.46 30.50
C HIS A 135 -19.30 -3.81 30.96
N ASN A 136 -18.66 -4.54 30.06
CA ASN A 136 -18.07 -5.84 30.33
C ASN A 136 -16.54 -5.74 30.39
N GLN A 137 -15.98 -5.62 31.60
CA GLN A 137 -14.54 -5.50 31.82
C GLN A 137 -13.77 -6.71 31.30
N GLY A 138 -14.34 -7.93 31.36
CA GLY A 138 -13.69 -9.12 30.84
C GLY A 138 -13.44 -9.07 29.32
N LEU A 139 -14.36 -8.44 28.56
CA LEU A 139 -14.14 -8.17 27.13
C LEU A 139 -13.10 -7.08 26.91
N VAL A 140 -13.06 -6.03 27.74
CA VAL A 140 -12.01 -5.00 27.66
C VAL A 140 -10.64 -5.62 27.87
N ASP A 141 -10.46 -6.41 28.93
CA ASP A 141 -9.19 -7.07 29.26
C ASP A 141 -8.77 -8.09 28.17
N LEU A 142 -9.74 -8.83 27.62
CA LEU A 142 -9.49 -9.73 26.50
C LEU A 142 -9.05 -8.94 25.25
N GLY A 143 -9.73 -7.84 24.94
CA GLY A 143 -9.43 -7.02 23.79
C GLY A 143 -8.06 -6.34 23.88
N ILE A 144 -7.64 -5.91 25.08
CA ILE A 144 -6.28 -5.39 25.32
C ILE A 144 -5.23 -6.47 25.00
N ARG A 145 -5.44 -7.71 25.47
CA ARG A 145 -4.54 -8.83 25.18
C ARG A 145 -4.50 -9.21 23.70
N LEU A 146 -5.65 -9.18 23.02
CA LEU A 146 -5.74 -9.41 21.57
C LEU A 146 -5.11 -8.26 20.77
N GLY A 147 -5.18 -7.05 21.30
CA GLY A 147 -4.60 -5.86 20.69
C GLY A 147 -3.08 -5.73 20.87
N ASP A 148 -2.45 -6.57 21.68
CA ASP A 148 -0.99 -6.61 21.81
C ASP A 148 -0.37 -7.37 20.61
N PRO A 149 0.33 -6.65 19.71
CA PRO A 149 0.86 -7.25 18.48
C PRO A 149 2.04 -8.19 18.71
N THR A 150 2.58 -8.25 19.94
CA THR A 150 3.81 -9.02 20.26
C THR A 150 3.53 -10.41 20.82
N THR A 151 2.25 -10.79 20.96
CA THR A 151 1.86 -12.07 21.57
C THR A 151 1.81 -13.20 20.55
N ASN A 152 2.00 -14.45 21.04
CA ASN A 152 1.80 -15.64 20.21
C ASN A 152 0.36 -15.73 19.67
N LEU A 153 -0.61 -15.23 20.40
CA LEU A 153 -2.00 -15.19 19.96
C LEU A 153 -2.17 -14.26 18.75
N ALA A 154 -1.53 -13.08 18.77
CA ALA A 154 -1.49 -12.16 17.64
C ALA A 154 -0.80 -12.82 16.43
N TRP A 155 0.30 -13.53 16.65
CA TRP A 155 0.99 -14.25 15.58
C TRP A 155 0.11 -15.33 14.94
N VAL A 156 -0.53 -16.20 15.76
CA VAL A 156 -1.40 -17.27 15.24
C VAL A 156 -2.56 -16.70 14.43
N HIS A 157 -3.24 -15.67 14.97
CA HIS A 157 -4.37 -15.05 14.28
C HIS A 157 -3.93 -14.37 12.96
N GLY A 158 -2.82 -13.64 12.97
CA GLY A 158 -2.28 -13.02 11.77
C GLY A 158 -1.84 -14.04 10.72
N ALA A 159 -1.22 -15.14 11.13
CA ALA A 159 -0.86 -16.24 10.24
C ALA A 159 -2.10 -16.86 9.56
N LEU A 160 -3.20 -17.06 10.32
CA LEU A 160 -4.47 -17.54 9.75
C LEU A 160 -5.05 -16.56 8.71
N LEU A 161 -4.96 -15.25 8.95
CA LEU A 161 -5.40 -14.23 7.97
C LEU A 161 -4.56 -14.32 6.68
N ILE A 162 -3.24 -14.46 6.79
CA ILE A 162 -2.35 -14.62 5.62
C ILE A 162 -2.71 -15.90 4.87
N LEU A 163 -2.80 -17.04 5.56
CA LEU A 163 -3.14 -18.31 4.93
C LEU A 163 -4.49 -18.25 4.21
N ALA A 164 -5.51 -17.64 4.81
CA ALA A 164 -6.81 -17.45 4.17
C ALA A 164 -6.74 -16.55 2.93
N ALA A 165 -6.01 -15.43 2.99
CA ALA A 165 -5.85 -14.53 1.85
C ALA A 165 -5.09 -15.20 0.69
N PHE A 166 -3.99 -15.90 0.99
CA PHE A 166 -3.22 -16.61 -0.02
C PHE A 166 -3.94 -17.86 -0.55
N PHE A 167 -4.81 -18.47 0.25
CA PHE A 167 -5.72 -19.51 -0.25
C PHE A 167 -6.69 -18.97 -1.31
N VAL A 168 -7.28 -17.78 -1.10
CA VAL A 168 -8.09 -17.13 -2.12
C VAL A 168 -7.28 -16.87 -3.40
N MET A 169 -6.03 -16.42 -3.27
CA MET A 169 -5.14 -16.22 -4.43
C MET A 169 -4.82 -17.54 -5.14
N TRP A 170 -4.68 -18.63 -4.40
CA TRP A 170 -4.47 -19.97 -4.98
C TRP A 170 -5.68 -20.46 -5.78
N LEU A 171 -6.90 -20.12 -5.37
CA LEU A 171 -8.10 -20.42 -6.16
C LEU A 171 -8.14 -19.68 -7.49
N GLY A 172 -7.24 -18.73 -7.72
CA GLY A 172 -7.03 -18.02 -8.97
C GLY A 172 -7.67 -16.64 -9.05
N THR A 173 -7.32 -15.92 -10.09
CA THR A 173 -7.66 -14.49 -10.30
C THR A 173 -9.15 -14.21 -10.22
N LYS A 174 -10.02 -15.11 -10.70
CA LYS A 174 -11.49 -14.93 -10.61
C LYS A 174 -11.96 -14.81 -9.16
N TRP A 175 -11.40 -15.59 -8.24
CA TRP A 175 -11.75 -15.54 -6.82
C TRP A 175 -11.22 -14.28 -6.15
N VAL A 176 -9.97 -13.89 -6.48
CA VAL A 176 -9.41 -12.60 -6.02
C VAL A 176 -10.34 -11.45 -6.40
N ILE A 177 -10.80 -11.40 -7.65
CA ILE A 177 -11.71 -10.35 -8.11
C ILE A 177 -13.07 -10.40 -7.40
N ARG A 178 -13.68 -11.58 -7.23
CA ARG A 178 -14.96 -11.72 -6.50
C ARG A 178 -14.88 -11.22 -5.06
N VAL A 179 -13.82 -11.63 -4.36
CA VAL A 179 -13.57 -11.17 -2.98
C VAL A 179 -13.29 -9.68 -2.96
N SER A 180 -12.54 -9.14 -3.93
CA SER A 180 -12.31 -7.70 -4.05
C SER A 180 -13.61 -6.90 -4.20
N TRP A 181 -14.57 -7.39 -4.99
CA TRP A 181 -15.89 -6.75 -5.10
C TRP A 181 -16.65 -6.73 -3.77
N PHE A 182 -16.67 -7.86 -3.06
CA PHE A 182 -17.31 -7.95 -1.74
C PHE A 182 -16.69 -6.93 -0.77
N ILE A 183 -15.35 -6.87 -0.72
CA ILE A 183 -14.64 -5.97 0.19
C ILE A 183 -14.81 -4.50 -0.22
N ALA A 184 -14.87 -4.19 -1.51
CA ALA A 184 -15.17 -2.84 -1.98
C ALA A 184 -16.55 -2.36 -1.49
N VAL A 185 -17.56 -3.23 -1.52
CA VAL A 185 -18.89 -2.92 -0.97
C VAL A 185 -18.80 -2.68 0.54
N VAL A 186 -18.10 -3.53 1.29
CA VAL A 186 -17.88 -3.33 2.74
C VAL A 186 -17.17 -2.00 3.03
N THR A 187 -16.21 -1.61 2.19
CA THR A 187 -15.50 -0.33 2.31
C THR A 187 -16.46 0.86 2.25
N TRP A 188 -17.41 0.85 1.31
CA TRP A 188 -18.41 1.93 1.21
C TRP A 188 -19.43 1.89 2.35
N ILE A 189 -19.82 0.69 2.82
CA ILE A 189 -20.68 0.54 4.00
C ILE A 189 -19.99 1.10 5.23
N MET A 190 -18.71 0.78 5.45
CA MET A 190 -17.92 1.31 6.55
C MET A 190 -17.88 2.84 6.51
N LEU A 191 -17.51 3.43 5.37
CA LEU A 191 -17.46 4.89 5.21
C LEU A 191 -18.83 5.53 5.42
N GLY A 192 -19.88 4.98 4.81
CA GLY A 192 -21.25 5.50 4.96
C GLY A 192 -21.74 5.46 6.41
N THR A 193 -21.46 4.36 7.13
CA THR A 193 -21.78 4.23 8.55
C THR A 193 -20.96 5.22 9.40
N PHE A 194 -19.67 5.37 9.07
CA PHE A 194 -18.80 6.35 9.74
C PHE A 194 -19.30 7.78 9.53
N CYS A 195 -19.66 8.14 8.30
CA CYS A 195 -20.27 9.46 8.01
C CYS A 195 -21.56 9.67 8.79
N TYR A 196 -22.43 8.66 8.84
CA TYR A 196 -23.70 8.75 9.57
C TYR A 196 -23.48 9.03 11.06
N ILE A 197 -22.65 8.23 11.75
CA ILE A 197 -22.40 8.42 13.18
C ILE A 197 -21.61 9.71 13.47
N SER A 198 -20.74 10.15 12.56
CA SER A 198 -19.99 11.39 12.69
C SER A 198 -20.88 12.63 12.53
N PHE A 199 -21.77 12.64 11.52
CA PHE A 199 -22.65 13.78 11.27
C PHE A 199 -23.81 13.89 12.29
N THR A 200 -24.14 12.81 12.98
CA THR A 200 -25.11 12.80 14.07
C THR A 200 -24.47 13.02 15.45
N SER A 201 -23.17 13.20 15.51
CA SER A 201 -22.42 13.47 16.73
C SER A 201 -21.81 14.88 16.72
N THR A 202 -21.44 15.36 17.90
CA THR A 202 -20.72 16.63 18.08
C THR A 202 -19.54 16.42 19.02
N PRO A 203 -18.50 17.28 19.01
CA PRO A 203 -17.41 17.19 19.96
C PRO A 203 -17.84 17.20 21.44
N ALA A 204 -18.93 17.89 21.76
CA ALA A 204 -19.50 17.87 23.11
C ALA A 204 -20.08 16.50 23.50
N MET A 205 -20.79 15.84 22.58
CA MET A 205 -21.29 14.46 22.78
C MET A 205 -20.13 13.47 22.89
N VAL A 206 -19.08 13.64 22.07
CA VAL A 206 -17.84 12.85 22.15
C VAL A 206 -17.21 13.00 23.52
N ALA A 207 -17.05 14.22 24.02
CA ALA A 207 -16.51 14.48 25.37
C ALA A 207 -17.32 13.79 26.48
N GLN A 208 -18.65 13.84 26.40
CA GLN A 208 -19.54 13.16 27.36
C GLN A 208 -19.34 11.63 27.32
N ARG A 209 -19.28 11.02 26.11
CA ARG A 209 -19.09 9.58 25.97
C ARG A 209 -17.69 9.14 26.41
N MET A 210 -16.66 9.92 26.13
CA MET A 210 -15.30 9.67 26.62
C MET A 210 -15.27 9.61 28.15
N ALA A 211 -15.89 10.57 28.81
CA ALA A 211 -16.00 10.59 30.27
C ALA A 211 -16.83 9.42 30.82
N ALA A 212 -17.97 9.10 30.19
CA ALA A 212 -18.86 8.04 30.63
C ALA A 212 -18.28 6.62 30.45
N LEU A 213 -17.58 6.37 29.32
CA LEU A 213 -17.09 5.04 28.98
C LEU A 213 -15.73 4.71 29.61
N GLN A 214 -14.85 5.70 29.76
CA GLN A 214 -13.47 5.47 30.20
C GLN A 214 -12.97 6.49 31.25
N GLY A 215 -13.80 7.43 31.70
CA GLY A 215 -13.36 8.50 32.61
C GLY A 215 -12.35 9.47 31.97
N LEU A 216 -12.28 9.54 30.64
CA LEU A 216 -11.34 10.39 29.93
C LEU A 216 -11.85 11.83 29.85
N ASP A 217 -10.96 12.80 30.10
CA ASP A 217 -11.26 14.22 29.93
C ASP A 217 -10.81 14.69 28.55
N TYR A 218 -11.78 15.01 27.68
CA TYR A 218 -11.54 15.56 26.35
C TYR A 218 -10.63 16.81 26.40
N ASN A 219 -10.95 17.75 27.29
CA ASN A 219 -10.14 18.97 27.44
C ASN A 219 -8.78 18.67 28.07
N GLY A 220 -8.70 17.68 28.95
CA GLY A 220 -7.46 17.20 29.54
C GLY A 220 -6.49 16.70 28.48
N ILE A 221 -6.97 15.97 27.46
CA ILE A 221 -6.16 15.53 26.31
C ILE A 221 -5.64 16.72 25.50
N LEU A 222 -6.49 17.73 25.25
CA LEU A 222 -6.07 18.96 24.56
C LEU A 222 -5.01 19.70 25.38
N ASN A 223 -5.22 19.86 26.69
CA ASN A 223 -4.28 20.52 27.59
C ASN A 223 -2.93 19.77 27.67
N GLN A 224 -2.95 18.44 27.71
CA GLN A 224 -1.75 17.62 27.66
C GLN A 224 -0.94 17.85 26.37
N ALA A 225 -1.62 17.92 25.22
CA ALA A 225 -0.96 18.24 23.96
C ALA A 225 -0.35 19.65 23.96
N GLN A 226 -1.05 20.65 24.55
CA GLN A 226 -0.51 22.01 24.70
C GLN A 226 0.72 22.07 25.61
N GLN A 227 0.72 21.29 26.70
CA GLN A 227 1.88 21.22 27.61
C GLN A 227 3.15 20.72 26.92
N VAL A 228 3.00 19.90 25.87
CA VAL A 228 4.13 19.42 25.05
C VAL A 228 4.28 20.20 23.72
N GLY A 229 3.72 21.41 23.67
CA GLY A 229 3.97 22.39 22.61
C GLY A 229 2.98 22.41 21.44
N TRP A 230 1.86 21.69 21.51
CA TRP A 230 0.81 21.84 20.50
C TRP A 230 0.12 23.21 20.60
N VAL A 231 -0.12 23.83 19.44
CA VAL A 231 -0.83 25.12 19.35
C VAL A 231 -2.13 24.90 18.56
N PRO A 232 -3.32 25.09 19.19
CA PRO A 232 -4.58 24.95 18.50
C PRO A 232 -4.75 25.92 17.33
N GLY A 233 -5.39 25.47 16.26
CA GLY A 233 -5.77 26.32 15.13
C GLY A 233 -4.63 26.67 14.18
N VAL A 234 -3.42 26.16 14.40
CA VAL A 234 -2.32 26.32 13.43
C VAL A 234 -2.55 25.34 12.29
N VAL A 235 -2.79 25.88 11.08
CA VAL A 235 -2.94 25.12 9.85
C VAL A 235 -2.00 25.72 8.79
N ALA A 236 -1.16 24.89 8.22
CA ALA A 236 -0.25 25.29 7.14
C ALA A 236 -1.04 25.56 5.86
N GLY A 237 -0.64 26.60 5.11
CA GLY A 237 -1.25 26.88 3.81
C GLY A 237 -1.00 25.77 2.77
N PRO A 238 -1.63 25.84 1.59
CA PRO A 238 -1.61 24.77 0.58
C PRO A 238 -0.19 24.40 0.12
N PHE A 239 0.74 25.33 0.09
CA PHE A 239 2.15 25.10 -0.27
C PHE A 239 3.08 25.11 0.95
N GLY A 240 2.53 25.12 2.17
CA GLY A 240 3.30 24.97 3.39
C GLY A 240 3.93 23.57 3.49
N LEU A 241 5.15 23.49 4.02
CA LEU A 241 5.90 22.23 4.09
C LEU A 241 5.10 21.10 4.77
N ALA A 242 4.32 21.42 5.80
CA ALA A 242 3.51 20.41 6.51
C ALA A 242 2.43 19.83 5.60
N THR A 243 1.66 20.67 4.88
CA THR A 243 0.59 20.22 3.98
C THR A 243 1.15 19.45 2.78
N VAL A 244 2.23 19.97 2.15
CA VAL A 244 2.93 19.28 1.05
C VAL A 244 3.49 17.94 1.53
N GLY A 245 4.15 17.93 2.69
CA GLY A 245 4.73 16.73 3.27
C GLY A 245 3.68 15.67 3.55
N ALA A 246 2.58 16.02 4.23
CA ALA A 246 1.48 15.10 4.52
C ALA A 246 0.87 14.52 3.22
N GLY A 247 0.61 15.37 2.22
CA GLY A 247 0.03 14.96 0.94
C GLY A 247 0.95 14.06 0.13
N MET A 248 2.20 14.45 -0.03
CA MET A 248 3.18 13.70 -0.83
C MET A 248 3.65 12.39 -0.17
N THR A 249 3.39 12.20 1.12
CA THR A 249 3.80 11.00 1.87
C THR A 249 2.60 10.10 2.19
N TYR A 250 2.05 10.19 3.40
CA TYR A 250 1.03 9.25 3.88
C TYR A 250 -0.32 9.32 3.15
N VAL A 251 -0.74 10.51 2.69
CA VAL A 251 -1.95 10.61 1.89
C VAL A 251 -1.76 9.88 0.56
N ASN A 252 -0.64 10.15 -0.14
CA ASN A 252 -0.30 9.43 -1.36
C ASN A 252 -0.06 7.93 -1.12
N LEU A 253 0.50 7.55 0.05
CA LEU A 253 0.69 6.13 0.42
C LEU A 253 -0.62 5.35 0.35
N SER A 254 -1.73 5.93 0.80
CA SER A 254 -3.04 5.28 0.76
C SER A 254 -3.52 4.92 -0.65
N THR A 255 -2.83 5.40 -1.70
CA THR A 255 -3.24 5.25 -3.10
C THR A 255 -2.22 4.51 -3.97
N LEU A 256 -1.02 4.25 -3.45
CA LEU A 256 0.10 3.70 -4.23
C LEU A 256 -0.22 2.35 -4.90
N GLY A 257 -0.97 1.49 -4.24
CA GLY A 257 -1.36 0.18 -4.76
C GLY A 257 -2.30 0.23 -5.99
N SER A 258 -2.84 1.41 -6.35
CA SER A 258 -3.64 1.57 -7.58
C SER A 258 -2.85 1.12 -8.82
N THR A 259 -1.54 1.32 -8.83
CA THR A 259 -0.65 0.95 -9.93
C THR A 259 -0.47 -0.56 -10.08
N TYR A 260 -0.80 -1.35 -9.07
CA TYR A 260 -0.68 -2.81 -9.08
C TYR A 260 -1.54 -3.50 -10.14
N VAL A 261 -2.54 -2.82 -10.67
CA VAL A 261 -3.30 -3.31 -11.82
C VAL A 261 -2.42 -3.49 -13.06
N ALA A 262 -1.31 -2.76 -13.17
CA ALA A 262 -0.34 -2.96 -14.25
C ALA A 262 0.41 -4.29 -14.13
N ASN A 263 0.60 -4.81 -12.91
CA ASN A 263 1.29 -6.06 -12.67
C ASN A 263 0.49 -7.29 -13.10
N ILE A 264 -0.83 -7.14 -13.25
CA ILE A 264 -1.75 -8.17 -13.76
C ILE A 264 -2.20 -7.92 -15.20
N ALA A 265 -1.52 -7.04 -15.95
CA ALA A 265 -1.94 -6.65 -17.30
C ALA A 265 -2.07 -7.82 -18.28
N GLY A 266 -1.29 -8.91 -18.09
CA GLY A 266 -1.42 -10.15 -18.85
C GLY A 266 -2.74 -10.92 -18.65
N GLU A 267 -3.48 -10.63 -17.57
CA GLU A 267 -4.75 -11.28 -17.22
C GLU A 267 -5.98 -10.39 -17.55
N ILE A 268 -5.74 -9.19 -18.10
CA ILE A 268 -6.77 -8.21 -18.45
C ILE A 268 -7.23 -8.38 -19.91
N LYS A 269 -8.55 -8.38 -20.13
CA LYS A 269 -9.16 -8.57 -21.47
C LYS A 269 -8.97 -7.36 -22.39
N GLU A 270 -9.30 -6.16 -21.89
CA GLU A 270 -9.24 -4.90 -22.64
C GLU A 270 -8.23 -3.96 -21.98
N VAL A 271 -6.93 -4.26 -22.11
CA VAL A 271 -5.86 -3.63 -21.33
C VAL A 271 -5.93 -2.10 -21.37
N ARG A 272 -6.08 -1.47 -22.55
CA ARG A 272 -6.13 0.00 -22.67
C ARG A 272 -7.28 0.59 -21.85
N LYS A 273 -8.49 0.08 -22.03
CA LYS A 273 -9.70 0.59 -21.36
C LYS A 273 -9.63 0.33 -19.86
N ALA A 274 -9.19 -0.87 -19.48
CA ALA A 274 -9.06 -1.28 -18.10
C ALA A 274 -8.01 -0.45 -17.35
N GLN A 275 -6.84 -0.23 -17.93
CA GLN A 275 -5.78 0.56 -17.30
C GLN A 275 -6.19 2.03 -17.15
N ILE A 276 -6.84 2.64 -18.16
CA ILE A 276 -7.33 4.02 -18.05
C ILE A 276 -8.36 4.11 -16.91
N LEU A 277 -9.36 3.24 -16.92
CA LEU A 277 -10.42 3.27 -15.92
C LEU A 277 -9.87 2.98 -14.51
N ALA A 278 -9.02 1.97 -14.35
CA ALA A 278 -8.47 1.57 -13.08
C ALA A 278 -7.51 2.61 -12.51
N GLN A 279 -6.52 3.04 -13.28
CA GLN A 279 -5.48 3.95 -12.81
C GLN A 279 -6.03 5.35 -12.50
N LEU A 280 -6.76 5.95 -13.44
CA LEU A 280 -7.26 7.32 -13.25
C LEU A 280 -8.54 7.35 -12.41
N GLY A 281 -9.43 6.38 -12.60
CA GLY A 281 -10.70 6.31 -11.87
C GLY A 281 -10.50 6.01 -10.38
N SER A 282 -9.57 5.12 -10.02
CA SER A 282 -9.28 4.86 -8.61
C SER A 282 -8.72 6.09 -7.90
N LEU A 283 -7.83 6.87 -8.51
CA LEU A 283 -7.31 8.10 -7.90
C LEU A 283 -8.41 9.13 -7.64
N ALA A 284 -9.37 9.27 -8.56
CA ALA A 284 -10.54 10.14 -8.34
C ALA A 284 -11.40 9.65 -7.17
N LEU A 285 -11.65 8.34 -7.08
CA LEU A 285 -12.37 7.75 -5.96
C LEU A 285 -11.63 7.95 -4.63
N PHE A 286 -10.29 7.95 -4.64
CA PHE A 286 -9.48 8.18 -3.45
C PHE A 286 -9.58 9.61 -2.94
N ILE A 287 -9.51 10.60 -3.83
CA ILE A 287 -9.73 12.00 -3.45
C ILE A 287 -11.10 12.14 -2.81
N PHE A 288 -12.16 11.63 -3.46
CA PHE A 288 -13.51 11.68 -2.92
C PHE A 288 -13.62 11.01 -1.54
N TYR A 289 -13.01 9.83 -1.36
CA TYR A 289 -13.00 9.11 -0.10
C TYR A 289 -12.29 9.91 1.00
N TRP A 290 -11.12 10.48 0.70
CA TRP A 290 -10.34 11.27 1.65
C TRP A 290 -11.08 12.52 2.10
N GLU A 291 -11.67 13.27 1.15
CA GLU A 291 -12.43 14.48 1.46
C GLU A 291 -13.62 14.17 2.36
N LEU A 292 -14.42 13.18 1.98
CA LEU A 292 -15.61 12.78 2.76
C LEU A 292 -15.22 12.24 4.14
N PHE A 293 -14.20 11.41 4.22
CA PHE A 293 -13.70 10.85 5.46
C PHE A 293 -13.16 11.94 6.41
N THR A 294 -12.34 12.86 5.88
CA THR A 294 -11.79 13.97 6.67
C THR A 294 -12.90 14.88 7.19
N TYR A 295 -13.86 15.21 6.33
CA TYR A 295 -15.01 16.04 6.72
C TYR A 295 -15.83 15.36 7.83
N ALA A 296 -16.15 14.09 7.70
CA ALA A 296 -16.86 13.34 8.71
C ALA A 296 -16.08 13.27 10.04
N THR A 297 -14.77 12.99 9.96
CA THR A 297 -13.91 12.93 11.15
C THR A 297 -13.91 14.24 11.91
N TYR A 298 -13.72 15.36 11.22
CA TYR A 298 -13.66 16.68 11.86
C TYR A 298 -15.03 17.16 12.37
N SER A 299 -16.12 16.78 11.68
CA SER A 299 -17.48 17.11 12.12
C SER A 299 -17.85 16.39 13.43
N GLY A 300 -17.52 15.11 13.56
CA GLY A 300 -17.89 14.30 14.72
C GLY A 300 -16.93 14.42 15.88
N LEU A 301 -15.65 14.17 15.64
CA LEU A 301 -14.60 14.13 16.68
C LEU A 301 -14.03 15.51 17.01
N GLY A 302 -14.09 16.45 16.06
CA GLY A 302 -13.47 17.77 16.17
C GLY A 302 -12.02 17.79 15.70
N ILE A 303 -11.67 18.81 14.91
CA ILE A 303 -10.31 18.97 14.37
C ILE A 303 -9.26 19.09 15.48
N ASN A 304 -9.59 19.77 16.58
CA ASN A 304 -8.66 19.96 17.69
C ASN A 304 -8.27 18.64 18.36
N LEU A 305 -9.24 17.72 18.56
CA LEU A 305 -8.95 16.41 19.13
C LEU A 305 -8.02 15.61 18.22
N ILE A 306 -8.29 15.60 16.93
CA ILE A 306 -7.46 14.87 15.95
C ILE A 306 -6.04 15.44 15.89
N GLN A 307 -5.88 16.76 15.88
CA GLN A 307 -4.57 17.40 15.91
C GLN A 307 -3.83 17.14 17.22
N ALA A 308 -4.52 17.23 18.36
CA ALA A 308 -3.93 16.95 19.66
C ALA A 308 -3.45 15.49 19.78
N ILE A 309 -4.28 14.52 19.37
CA ILE A 309 -3.89 13.09 19.36
C ILE A 309 -2.67 12.86 18.46
N SER A 310 -2.67 13.47 17.26
CA SER A 310 -1.54 13.35 16.33
C SER A 310 -0.26 13.94 16.91
N TRP A 311 -0.35 15.07 17.61
CA TRP A 311 0.78 15.68 18.30
C TRP A 311 1.28 14.83 19.46
N LEU A 312 0.38 14.28 20.28
CA LEU A 312 0.74 13.35 21.35
C LEU A 312 1.40 12.09 20.78
N ASN A 313 0.93 11.58 19.63
CA ASN A 313 1.56 10.46 18.95
C ASN A 313 2.99 10.78 18.49
N ALA A 314 3.21 11.97 17.92
CA ALA A 314 4.55 12.43 17.56
C ALA A 314 5.53 12.48 18.74
N ASN A 315 4.99 12.69 19.96
CA ASN A 315 5.75 12.75 21.21
C ASN A 315 5.70 11.43 22.02
N GLY A 316 5.08 10.36 21.49
CA GLY A 316 4.98 9.07 22.16
C GLY A 316 4.04 9.02 23.36
N LEU A 317 3.12 9.98 23.51
CA LEU A 317 2.20 10.13 24.65
C LEU A 317 0.74 9.74 24.35
N ASP A 318 0.42 9.40 23.11
CA ASP A 318 -0.92 9.05 22.66
C ASP A 318 -1.53 7.86 23.39
N LYS A 319 -0.75 6.79 23.59
CA LYS A 319 -1.22 5.60 24.31
C LYS A 319 -1.57 5.92 25.75
N THR A 320 -0.72 6.69 26.43
CA THR A 320 -0.91 7.10 27.81
C THR A 320 -2.16 7.96 27.98
N ALA A 321 -2.42 8.86 27.03
CA ALA A 321 -3.60 9.71 27.02
C ALA A 321 -4.92 8.91 26.92
N PHE A 322 -4.88 7.67 26.41
CA PHE A 322 -6.04 6.78 26.23
C PHE A 322 -5.93 5.49 27.05
N GLY A 323 -5.36 5.53 28.26
CA GLY A 323 -5.32 4.40 29.17
C GLY A 323 -4.36 3.28 28.76
N ASN A 324 -3.27 3.62 28.08
CA ASN A 324 -2.22 2.69 27.62
C ASN A 324 -2.69 1.61 26.61
N LEU A 325 -3.74 1.89 25.84
CA LEU A 325 -4.23 0.99 24.81
C LEU A 325 -3.19 0.88 23.67
N SER A 326 -2.77 -0.34 23.33
CA SER A 326 -1.73 -0.58 22.33
C SER A 326 -2.15 -0.22 20.89
N PHE A 327 -3.44 -0.16 20.62
CA PHE A 327 -4.02 0.18 19.31
C PHE A 327 -4.35 1.67 19.17
N MET A 328 -4.03 2.51 20.17
CA MET A 328 -4.18 3.96 20.08
C MET A 328 -2.90 4.61 19.51
N PRO A 329 -3.01 5.71 18.76
CA PRO A 329 -4.25 6.34 18.31
C PRO A 329 -4.75 5.70 17.01
N ALA A 330 -6.02 5.36 16.94
CA ALA A 330 -6.64 4.89 15.71
C ALA A 330 -8.10 5.38 15.62
N VAL A 331 -8.46 6.01 14.52
CA VAL A 331 -9.84 6.46 14.29
C VAL A 331 -10.81 5.28 14.33
N TYR A 332 -10.36 4.08 14.01
CA TYR A 332 -11.17 2.86 14.16
C TYR A 332 -11.72 2.65 15.57
N PHE A 333 -10.91 2.93 16.58
CA PHE A 333 -11.34 2.86 17.97
C PHE A 333 -12.20 4.06 18.37
N LEU A 334 -11.88 5.27 17.90
CA LEU A 334 -12.59 6.49 18.27
C LEU A 334 -14.09 6.48 17.88
N THR A 335 -14.51 5.53 17.04
CA THR A 335 -15.92 5.32 16.71
C THR A 335 -16.78 5.00 17.95
N VAL A 336 -16.19 4.44 19.01
CA VAL A 336 -16.87 4.18 20.30
C VAL A 336 -17.42 5.46 20.93
N TYR A 337 -16.83 6.61 20.65
CA TYR A 337 -17.28 7.90 21.18
C TYR A 337 -18.27 8.63 20.26
N LEU A 338 -18.45 8.16 19.02
CA LEU A 338 -19.34 8.79 18.04
C LEU A 338 -20.79 8.35 18.16
N THR A 339 -21.07 7.20 18.79
CA THR A 339 -22.43 6.64 18.88
C THR A 339 -22.60 5.78 20.13
N ASP A 340 -23.84 5.69 20.63
CA ASP A 340 -24.21 4.77 21.71
C ASP A 340 -24.65 3.40 21.19
N ASN A 341 -24.64 3.21 19.86
CA ASN A 341 -24.99 1.94 19.23
C ASN A 341 -23.73 1.11 18.93
N PRO A 342 -23.53 -0.03 19.63
CA PRO A 342 -22.33 -0.85 19.47
C PRO A 342 -22.18 -1.44 18.06
N ILE A 343 -23.28 -1.74 17.37
CA ILE A 343 -23.22 -2.29 15.99
C ILE A 343 -22.70 -1.24 15.03
N LEU A 344 -23.19 0.01 15.13
CA LEU A 344 -22.74 1.09 14.27
C LEU A 344 -21.26 1.43 14.54
N ALA A 345 -20.86 1.49 15.83
CA ALA A 345 -19.46 1.71 16.20
C ALA A 345 -18.53 0.62 15.60
N GLN A 346 -18.95 -0.64 15.66
CA GLN A 346 -18.19 -1.77 15.12
C GLN A 346 -18.10 -1.73 13.58
N ILE A 347 -19.19 -1.49 12.88
CA ILE A 347 -19.21 -1.43 11.40
C ILE A 347 -18.39 -0.24 10.90
N ALA A 348 -18.56 0.94 11.52
CA ALA A 348 -17.82 2.14 11.15
C ALA A 348 -16.33 2.11 11.49
N GLY A 349 -15.93 1.24 12.39
CA GLY A 349 -14.57 1.14 12.92
C GLY A 349 -13.99 -0.28 12.82
N PRO A 350 -13.81 -0.99 13.95
CA PRO A 350 -12.97 -2.19 14.02
C PRO A 350 -13.41 -3.33 13.13
N VAL A 351 -14.71 -3.66 13.06
CA VAL A 351 -15.19 -4.78 12.22
C VAL A 351 -15.09 -4.44 10.74
N GLY A 352 -15.49 -3.22 10.36
CA GLY A 352 -15.29 -2.75 8.99
C GLY A 352 -13.83 -2.82 8.58
N PHE A 353 -12.94 -2.30 9.42
CA PHE A 353 -11.50 -2.37 9.21
C PHE A 353 -11.00 -3.81 9.09
N TYR A 354 -11.42 -4.72 9.97
CA TYR A 354 -10.99 -6.12 9.96
C TYR A 354 -11.24 -6.80 8.60
N ILE A 355 -12.46 -6.64 8.08
CA ILE A 355 -12.87 -7.22 6.80
C ILE A 355 -12.04 -6.61 5.64
N ILE A 356 -11.88 -5.29 5.65
CA ILE A 356 -11.13 -4.60 4.60
C ILE A 356 -9.64 -4.89 4.69
N ASN A 357 -9.11 -5.02 5.90
CA ASN A 357 -7.71 -5.39 6.12
C ASN A 357 -7.38 -6.77 5.54
N PHE A 358 -8.29 -7.75 5.65
CA PHE A 358 -8.16 -9.03 4.94
C PHE A 358 -8.02 -8.82 3.42
N GLY A 359 -8.84 -7.92 2.84
CA GLY A 359 -8.71 -7.53 1.44
C GLY A 359 -7.39 -6.86 1.11
N GLY A 360 -6.87 -6.04 2.01
CA GLY A 360 -5.55 -5.42 1.88
C GLY A 360 -4.42 -6.47 1.83
N ILE A 361 -4.43 -7.45 2.73
CA ILE A 361 -3.48 -8.57 2.72
C ILE A 361 -3.52 -9.29 1.37
N MET A 362 -4.73 -9.59 0.87
CA MET A 362 -4.92 -10.26 -0.42
C MET A 362 -4.47 -9.39 -1.60
N ALA A 363 -4.94 -8.16 -1.69
CA ALA A 363 -4.72 -7.32 -2.87
C ALA A 363 -3.27 -6.84 -2.98
N LEU A 364 -2.63 -6.50 -1.86
CA LEU A 364 -1.21 -6.13 -1.81
C LEU A 364 -0.29 -7.33 -2.02
N GLY A 365 -0.72 -8.54 -1.68
CA GLY A 365 0.02 -9.77 -1.97
C GLY A 365 -0.10 -10.20 -3.43
N PHE A 366 -1.24 -9.94 -4.09
CA PHE A 366 -1.54 -10.50 -5.41
C PHE A 366 -0.65 -9.96 -6.54
N ALA A 367 -0.41 -8.65 -6.61
CA ALA A 367 0.47 -8.08 -7.63
C ALA A 367 1.93 -8.55 -7.48
N PRO A 368 2.53 -8.53 -6.28
CA PRO A 368 3.88 -9.07 -6.06
C PRO A 368 4.09 -10.50 -6.52
N ILE A 369 3.11 -11.38 -6.32
CA ILE A 369 3.26 -12.76 -6.80
C ILE A 369 3.35 -12.84 -8.33
N ARG A 370 2.81 -11.87 -9.08
CA ARG A 370 3.01 -11.77 -10.53
C ARG A 370 4.41 -11.30 -10.90
N ASN A 371 5.04 -10.48 -10.06
CA ASN A 371 6.44 -10.11 -10.23
C ASN A 371 7.37 -11.29 -9.91
N LEU A 372 7.11 -12.05 -8.83
CA LEU A 372 7.86 -13.28 -8.53
C LEU A 372 7.75 -14.29 -9.68
N PHE A 373 6.56 -14.42 -10.27
CA PHE A 373 6.35 -15.21 -11.49
C PHE A 373 7.24 -14.72 -12.63
N ALA A 374 7.25 -13.40 -12.89
CA ALA A 374 8.04 -12.80 -13.97
C ALA A 374 9.56 -12.96 -13.74
N TYR A 375 10.03 -12.83 -12.51
CA TYR A 375 11.45 -13.07 -12.15
C TYR A 375 11.86 -14.52 -12.43
N SER A 376 11.01 -15.49 -12.08
CA SER A 376 11.25 -16.90 -12.35
C SER A 376 11.19 -17.20 -13.86
N PHE A 377 10.23 -16.59 -14.55
CA PHE A 377 10.09 -16.75 -15.99
C PHE A 377 11.32 -16.24 -16.77
N ASP A 378 11.96 -15.20 -16.26
CA ASP A 378 13.24 -14.69 -16.79
C ASP A 378 14.47 -15.44 -16.24
N GLY A 379 14.26 -16.41 -15.33
CA GLY A 379 15.32 -17.27 -14.79
C GLY A 379 16.10 -16.64 -13.63
N ILE A 380 15.61 -15.57 -13.00
CA ILE A 380 16.23 -14.99 -11.79
C ILE A 380 15.90 -15.86 -10.57
N LEU A 381 14.66 -16.36 -10.49
CA LEU A 381 14.22 -17.31 -9.47
C LEU A 381 14.10 -18.72 -10.03
N PRO A 382 14.08 -19.76 -9.19
CA PRO A 382 13.90 -21.14 -9.62
C PRO A 382 12.62 -21.34 -10.43
N SER A 383 12.65 -22.23 -11.42
CA SER A 383 11.56 -22.45 -12.39
C SER A 383 10.23 -22.91 -11.78
N TRP A 384 10.23 -23.54 -10.60
CA TRP A 384 8.99 -23.93 -9.93
C TRP A 384 8.13 -22.72 -9.50
N VAL A 385 8.75 -21.54 -9.30
CA VAL A 385 8.03 -20.31 -8.91
C VAL A 385 7.10 -19.82 -10.04
N CYS A 386 7.47 -20.03 -11.31
CA CYS A 386 6.60 -19.71 -12.45
C CYS A 386 5.73 -20.90 -12.90
N ALA A 387 5.62 -21.96 -12.09
CA ALA A 387 4.78 -23.09 -12.43
C ALA A 387 3.29 -22.72 -12.35
N VAL A 388 2.55 -23.13 -13.39
CA VAL A 388 1.10 -22.97 -13.46
C VAL A 388 0.42 -24.35 -13.50
N ASP A 389 -0.79 -24.45 -12.96
CA ASP A 389 -1.60 -25.64 -13.06
C ASP A 389 -2.34 -25.71 -14.42
N LYS A 390 -3.10 -26.79 -14.64
CA LYS A 390 -3.87 -27.00 -15.87
C LYS A 390 -4.97 -25.93 -16.09
N LYS A 391 -5.32 -25.16 -15.08
CA LYS A 391 -6.32 -24.08 -15.11
C LYS A 391 -5.69 -22.69 -15.30
N GLY A 392 -4.36 -22.60 -15.39
CA GLY A 392 -3.61 -21.34 -15.52
C GLY A 392 -3.38 -20.62 -14.20
N HIS A 393 -3.47 -21.31 -13.05
CA HIS A 393 -3.18 -20.69 -11.75
C HIS A 393 -1.68 -20.78 -11.46
N ALA A 394 -1.06 -19.64 -11.12
CA ALA A 394 0.37 -19.53 -10.81
C ALA A 394 0.66 -19.96 -9.36
N TRP A 395 0.50 -21.25 -9.05
CA TRP A 395 0.59 -21.79 -7.69
C TRP A 395 1.97 -21.62 -7.06
N GLY A 396 3.05 -21.72 -7.85
CA GLY A 396 4.41 -21.63 -7.33
C GLY A 396 4.72 -20.24 -6.76
N SER A 397 4.35 -19.18 -7.48
CA SER A 397 4.54 -17.81 -6.97
C SER A 397 3.61 -17.47 -5.80
N VAL A 398 2.40 -18.02 -5.76
CA VAL A 398 1.50 -17.90 -4.61
C VAL A 398 2.10 -18.55 -3.37
N LEU A 399 2.65 -19.76 -3.50
CA LEU A 399 3.31 -20.47 -2.38
C LEU A 399 4.52 -19.69 -1.85
N LEU A 400 5.41 -19.23 -2.75
CA LEU A 400 6.57 -18.43 -2.34
C LEU A 400 6.13 -17.11 -1.68
N GLY A 401 5.15 -16.43 -2.23
CA GLY A 401 4.60 -15.19 -1.66
C GLY A 401 4.01 -15.42 -0.26
N CYS A 402 3.29 -16.52 -0.05
CA CYS A 402 2.73 -16.91 1.25
C CYS A 402 3.84 -17.13 2.28
N ILE A 403 4.87 -17.87 1.92
CA ILE A 403 6.04 -18.12 2.80
C ILE A 403 6.71 -16.80 3.18
N LEU A 404 6.96 -15.92 2.22
CA LEU A 404 7.57 -14.61 2.48
C LEU A 404 6.68 -13.74 3.38
N ALA A 405 5.37 -13.70 3.15
CA ALA A 405 4.43 -12.96 3.99
C ALA A 405 4.40 -13.50 5.43
N LEU A 406 4.44 -14.82 5.63
CA LEU A 406 4.52 -15.44 6.97
C LEU A 406 5.85 -15.13 7.67
N ILE A 407 6.97 -15.13 6.95
CA ILE A 407 8.26 -14.73 7.49
C ILE A 407 8.21 -13.27 7.94
N ILE A 408 7.69 -12.38 7.11
CA ILE A 408 7.55 -10.96 7.43
C ILE A 408 6.62 -10.76 8.63
N HIS A 409 5.48 -11.47 8.66
CA HIS A 409 4.58 -11.44 9.81
C HIS A 409 5.28 -11.86 11.11
N THR A 410 6.08 -12.94 11.07
CA THR A 410 6.86 -13.40 12.21
C THR A 410 7.86 -12.33 12.67
N ILE A 411 8.61 -11.75 11.74
CA ILE A 411 9.55 -10.66 12.03
C ILE A 411 8.80 -9.44 12.62
N THR A 412 7.66 -9.06 12.04
CA THR A 412 6.85 -7.93 12.52
C THR A 412 6.31 -8.16 13.93
N THR A 413 5.91 -9.39 14.25
CA THR A 413 5.36 -9.74 15.57
C THR A 413 6.43 -9.71 16.67
N TYR A 414 7.63 -10.24 16.41
CA TYR A 414 8.62 -10.47 17.45
C TYR A 414 9.81 -9.51 17.43
N THR A 415 9.79 -8.51 16.56
CA THR A 415 10.86 -7.51 16.45
C THR A 415 10.31 -6.08 16.29
N THR A 416 11.21 -5.11 16.24
CA THR A 416 10.88 -3.70 15.93
C THR A 416 10.66 -3.44 14.43
N TRP A 417 10.52 -4.48 13.59
CA TRP A 417 10.36 -4.36 12.13
C TRP A 417 9.19 -3.48 11.73
N LEU A 418 8.14 -3.45 12.53
CA LEU A 418 6.98 -2.57 12.29
C LEU A 418 7.38 -1.09 12.18
N ALA A 419 8.39 -0.66 12.97
CA ALA A 419 8.94 0.70 12.88
C ALA A 419 9.68 0.96 11.56
N MET A 420 10.15 -0.09 10.87
CA MET A 420 10.84 0.02 9.57
C MET A 420 9.88 0.15 8.39
N ILE A 421 8.60 -0.18 8.55
CA ILE A 421 7.60 -0.16 7.46
C ILE A 421 7.46 1.23 6.85
N ALA A 422 7.50 2.28 7.66
CA ALA A 422 7.42 3.65 7.17
C ALA A 422 8.53 3.96 6.14
N HIS A 423 9.70 3.37 6.30
CA HIS A 423 10.83 3.56 5.40
C HIS A 423 10.68 2.82 4.07
N THR A 424 9.84 1.77 4.00
CA THR A 424 9.56 1.08 2.74
C THR A 424 8.85 1.96 1.73
N ILE A 425 8.16 3.00 2.20
CA ILE A 425 7.51 4.01 1.35
C ILE A 425 8.58 4.78 0.55
N ALA A 426 9.69 5.16 1.17
CA ALA A 426 10.78 5.83 0.48
C ALA A 426 11.35 4.95 -0.65
N VAL A 427 11.51 3.65 -0.39
CA VAL A 427 11.99 2.69 -1.40
C VAL A 427 10.99 2.56 -2.55
N TRP A 428 9.70 2.62 -2.27
CA TRP A 428 8.66 2.62 -3.31
C TRP A 428 8.81 3.84 -4.25
N PHE A 429 8.94 5.03 -3.70
CA PHE A 429 9.15 6.24 -4.50
C PHE A 429 10.49 6.24 -5.26
N ILE A 430 11.56 5.67 -4.69
CA ILE A 430 12.82 5.45 -5.41
C ILE A 430 12.60 4.51 -6.60
N SER A 431 11.86 3.43 -6.42
CA SER A 431 11.49 2.49 -7.50
C SER A 431 10.73 3.20 -8.63
N TRP A 432 9.77 4.06 -8.28
CA TRP A 432 9.05 4.85 -9.27
C TRP A 432 9.90 5.92 -9.95
N THR A 433 10.90 6.46 -9.26
CA THR A 433 11.88 7.37 -9.89
C THR A 433 12.63 6.65 -11.02
N ILE A 434 13.08 5.42 -10.77
CA ILE A 434 13.75 4.60 -11.78
C ILE A 434 12.79 4.25 -12.93
N PHE A 435 11.54 3.89 -12.61
CA PHE A 435 10.50 3.63 -13.61
C PHE A 435 10.18 4.88 -14.46
N GLY A 436 10.15 6.07 -13.85
CA GLY A 436 10.00 7.34 -14.55
C GLY A 436 11.12 7.59 -15.55
N ILE A 437 12.37 7.34 -15.14
CA ILE A 437 13.53 7.43 -16.03
C ILE A 437 13.40 6.44 -17.21
N ALA A 438 12.94 5.21 -16.94
CA ALA A 438 12.67 4.23 -17.99
C ALA A 438 11.64 4.76 -19.00
N GLY A 439 10.53 5.30 -18.53
CA GLY A 439 9.50 5.92 -19.39
C GLY A 439 10.04 7.10 -20.21
N MET A 440 10.85 7.95 -19.58
CA MET A 440 11.46 9.10 -20.23
C MET A 440 12.32 8.68 -21.44
N ILE A 441 13.15 7.64 -21.31
CA ILE A 441 14.09 7.22 -22.37
C ILE A 441 13.50 6.16 -23.31
N PHE A 442 12.34 5.61 -23.04
CA PHE A 442 11.72 4.49 -23.78
C PHE A 442 11.69 4.69 -25.30
N PRO A 443 11.21 5.83 -25.87
CA PRO A 443 11.09 5.99 -27.31
C PRO A 443 12.42 5.91 -28.08
N TRP A 444 13.52 6.25 -27.43
CA TRP A 444 14.84 6.26 -28.05
C TRP A 444 15.60 4.96 -27.77
N ARG A 445 15.49 4.42 -26.55
CA ARG A 445 16.23 3.23 -26.13
C ARG A 445 15.65 1.94 -26.70
N ARG A 446 14.30 1.88 -26.83
CA ARG A 446 13.57 0.73 -27.40
C ARG A 446 12.65 1.17 -28.53
N ARG A 447 13.25 1.78 -29.53
CA ARG A 447 12.56 2.23 -30.73
C ARG A 447 11.80 1.10 -31.42
N ASP A 448 12.35 -0.10 -31.40
CA ASP A 448 11.73 -1.33 -31.92
C ASP A 448 10.38 -1.66 -31.30
N ILE A 449 10.20 -1.44 -29.99
CA ILE A 449 8.94 -1.63 -29.27
C ILE A 449 8.05 -0.39 -29.45
N PHE A 450 8.64 0.81 -29.31
CA PHE A 450 7.88 2.06 -29.37
C PHE A 450 7.15 2.25 -30.70
N GLU A 451 7.82 2.02 -31.84
CA GLU A 451 7.23 2.18 -33.17
C GLU A 451 6.15 1.13 -33.47
N LYS A 452 6.24 -0.05 -32.88
CA LYS A 452 5.25 -1.13 -32.98
C LYS A 452 4.07 -0.96 -31.99
N SER A 453 4.17 -0.03 -31.04
CA SER A 453 3.15 0.20 -30.03
C SER A 453 1.88 0.83 -30.64
N PRO A 454 0.70 0.67 -29.98
CA PRO A 454 -0.54 1.33 -30.39
C PRO A 454 -0.43 2.86 -30.47
N ALA A 455 -1.33 3.49 -31.23
CA ALA A 455 -1.32 4.93 -31.47
C ALA A 455 -1.29 5.80 -30.18
N LEU A 456 -1.94 5.35 -29.10
CA LEU A 456 -1.90 6.02 -27.80
C LEU A 456 -0.46 6.24 -27.31
N VAL A 457 0.38 5.20 -27.40
CA VAL A 457 1.78 5.24 -26.90
C VAL A 457 2.65 6.17 -27.73
N LYS A 458 2.35 6.29 -29.02
CA LYS A 458 3.10 7.10 -29.99
C LYS A 458 2.69 8.59 -30.02
N GLN A 459 1.75 9.00 -29.19
CA GLN A 459 1.33 10.39 -29.11
C GLN A 459 2.50 11.33 -28.79
N ARG A 460 2.48 12.51 -29.40
CA ARG A 460 3.50 13.55 -29.23
C ARG A 460 2.85 14.90 -28.96
N ILE A 461 3.51 15.70 -28.14
CA ILE A 461 3.20 17.11 -27.87
C ILE A 461 4.44 17.92 -28.25
N ALA A 462 4.31 18.87 -29.15
CA ALA A 462 5.42 19.66 -29.68
C ALA A 462 6.62 18.80 -30.16
N GLY A 463 6.34 17.66 -30.81
CA GLY A 463 7.35 16.72 -31.30
C GLY A 463 7.93 15.77 -30.25
N ILE A 464 7.69 16.00 -28.94
CA ILE A 464 8.19 15.16 -27.84
C ILE A 464 7.16 14.03 -27.56
N PRO A 465 7.59 12.77 -27.47
CA PRO A 465 6.69 11.68 -27.08
C PRO A 465 6.05 11.92 -25.71
N VAL A 466 4.74 11.77 -25.61
CA VAL A 466 3.99 11.97 -24.34
C VAL A 466 4.50 11.06 -23.24
N VAL A 467 4.85 9.83 -23.57
CA VAL A 467 5.41 8.87 -22.60
C VAL A 467 6.71 9.38 -21.95
N SER A 468 7.50 10.17 -22.67
CA SER A 468 8.74 10.77 -22.13
C SER A 468 8.45 11.94 -21.19
N ILE A 469 7.45 12.74 -21.51
CA ILE A 469 6.99 13.84 -20.64
C ILE A 469 6.44 13.24 -19.33
N LEU A 470 5.61 12.20 -19.42
CA LEU A 470 5.08 11.48 -18.26
C LEU A 470 6.19 10.82 -17.45
N GLY A 471 7.20 10.25 -18.14
CA GLY A 471 8.37 9.66 -17.49
C GLY A 471 9.16 10.67 -16.66
N LEU A 472 9.42 11.86 -17.23
CA LEU A 472 10.09 12.95 -16.51
C LEU A 472 9.27 13.44 -15.32
N ALA A 473 7.97 13.68 -15.51
CA ALA A 473 7.08 14.10 -14.44
C ALA A 473 7.00 13.07 -13.32
N THR A 474 6.91 11.77 -13.66
CA THR A 474 6.96 10.66 -12.71
C THR A 474 8.26 10.66 -11.91
N ALA A 475 9.41 10.81 -12.58
CA ALA A 475 10.72 10.83 -11.90
C ALA A 475 10.82 12.00 -10.92
N ILE A 476 10.38 13.21 -11.30
CA ILE A 476 10.42 14.39 -10.44
C ILE A 476 9.51 14.21 -9.22
N VAL A 477 8.23 13.86 -9.44
CA VAL A 477 7.25 13.67 -8.35
C VAL A 477 7.73 12.61 -7.36
N SER A 478 8.18 11.47 -7.88
CA SER A 478 8.62 10.36 -7.03
C SER A 478 9.92 10.68 -6.27
N ALA A 479 10.88 11.33 -6.90
CA ALA A 479 12.11 11.75 -6.23
C ALA A 479 11.82 12.79 -5.13
N SER A 480 10.91 13.74 -5.38
CA SER A 480 10.48 14.72 -4.38
C SER A 480 9.80 14.05 -3.18
N ALA A 481 8.90 13.09 -3.41
CA ALA A 481 8.24 12.36 -2.35
C ALA A 481 9.23 11.49 -1.54
N ALA A 482 10.16 10.81 -2.21
CA ALA A 482 11.24 10.07 -1.53
C ALA A 482 12.07 10.98 -0.64
N TRP A 483 12.44 12.17 -1.12
CA TRP A 483 13.19 13.17 -0.37
C TRP A 483 12.45 13.64 0.88
N LEU A 484 11.15 13.93 0.78
CA LEU A 484 10.32 14.37 1.91
C LEU A 484 10.24 13.33 3.05
N ILE A 485 10.46 12.05 2.75
CA ILE A 485 10.52 10.98 3.75
C ILE A 485 11.95 10.80 4.27
N VAL A 486 12.94 10.84 3.39
CA VAL A 486 14.34 10.57 3.73
C VAL A 486 14.94 11.72 4.53
N TYR A 487 14.66 12.96 4.17
CA TYR A 487 15.25 14.14 4.81
C TYR A 487 14.93 14.23 6.33
N PRO A 488 13.66 14.11 6.78
CA PRO A 488 13.37 14.12 8.23
C PRO A 488 14.03 12.97 8.98
N ALA A 489 14.18 11.80 8.34
CA ALA A 489 14.84 10.65 8.95
C ALA A 489 16.36 10.87 9.13
N LEU A 490 17.01 11.54 8.18
CA LEU A 490 18.44 11.84 8.23
C LEU A 490 18.76 12.99 9.20
N THR A 491 17.88 13.97 9.33
CA THR A 491 18.08 15.15 10.17
C THR A 491 17.62 14.96 11.62
N GLY A 492 16.98 13.81 11.93
CA GLY A 492 16.39 13.57 13.24
C GLY A 492 15.16 14.42 13.54
N ALA A 493 14.61 15.10 12.54
CA ALA A 493 13.42 15.96 12.68
C ALA A 493 12.15 15.17 13.01
N ALA A 494 12.14 13.85 12.82
CA ALA A 494 11.05 12.98 13.19
C ALA A 494 11.59 11.78 13.99
N ALA A 495 11.32 11.76 15.28
CA ALA A 495 11.77 10.69 16.18
C ALA A 495 11.24 9.29 15.77
N ALA A 496 10.07 9.23 15.14
CA ALA A 496 9.48 8.00 14.61
C ALA A 496 10.22 7.43 13.39
N LEU A 497 11.04 8.25 12.70
CA LEU A 497 11.79 7.86 11.50
C LEU A 497 13.29 7.87 11.83
N GLN A 498 13.76 6.90 12.60
CA GLN A 498 15.18 6.83 12.98
C GLN A 498 16.05 6.47 11.77
N SER A 499 17.12 7.22 11.54
CA SER A 499 18.02 7.05 10.38
C SER A 499 18.60 5.64 10.25
N GLN A 500 18.86 4.97 11.37
CA GLN A 500 19.36 3.59 11.39
C GLN A 500 18.39 2.60 10.72
N TYR A 501 17.07 2.77 10.93
CA TYR A 501 16.06 1.91 10.29
C TYR A 501 15.93 2.22 8.80
N LEU A 502 16.04 3.49 8.41
CA LEU A 502 16.03 3.87 6.99
C LEU A 502 17.19 3.21 6.24
N LEU A 503 18.41 3.34 6.75
CA LEU A 503 19.60 2.76 6.13
C LEU A 503 19.52 1.22 6.07
N ALA A 504 19.08 0.58 7.15
CA ALA A 504 18.88 -0.87 7.19
C ALA A 504 17.83 -1.33 6.16
N THR A 505 16.72 -0.60 6.04
CA THR A 505 15.65 -0.90 5.06
C THR A 505 16.16 -0.75 3.62
N ILE A 506 16.87 0.33 3.31
CA ILE A 506 17.47 0.57 2.00
C ILE A 506 18.49 -0.53 1.67
N ALA A 507 19.40 -0.83 2.61
CA ALA A 507 20.41 -1.86 2.42
C ALA A 507 19.79 -3.25 2.16
N PHE A 508 18.75 -3.62 2.91
CA PHE A 508 18.05 -4.88 2.73
C PHE A 508 17.31 -4.93 1.38
N LEU A 509 16.53 -3.90 1.07
CA LEU A 509 15.67 -3.88 -0.12
C LEU A 509 16.46 -3.75 -1.44
N PHE A 510 17.66 -3.20 -1.43
CA PHE A 510 18.53 -3.15 -2.61
C PHE A 510 19.64 -4.22 -2.58
N GLY A 511 20.07 -4.65 -1.41
CA GLY A 511 21.10 -5.70 -1.26
C GLY A 511 20.60 -7.07 -1.70
N VAL A 512 19.42 -7.48 -1.24
CA VAL A 512 18.85 -8.80 -1.57
C VAL A 512 18.72 -9.01 -3.10
N PRO A 513 18.07 -8.13 -3.87
CA PRO A 513 17.96 -8.31 -5.31
C PRO A 513 19.32 -8.23 -6.04
N THR A 514 20.27 -7.48 -5.51
CA THR A 514 21.64 -7.44 -6.05
C THR A 514 22.29 -8.83 -5.96
N VAL A 515 22.25 -9.44 -4.78
CA VAL A 515 22.79 -10.79 -4.60
C VAL A 515 22.05 -11.80 -5.46
N LEU A 516 20.71 -11.78 -5.46
CA LEU A 516 19.89 -12.68 -6.27
C LEU A 516 20.23 -12.58 -7.78
N PHE A 517 20.34 -11.37 -8.29
CA PHE A 517 20.63 -11.17 -9.70
C PHE A 517 22.00 -11.75 -10.09
N TRP A 518 23.06 -11.40 -9.36
CA TRP A 518 24.40 -11.80 -9.72
C TRP A 518 24.67 -13.29 -9.49
N VAL A 519 24.09 -13.89 -8.45
CA VAL A 519 24.14 -15.33 -8.22
C VAL A 519 23.44 -16.08 -9.36
N SER A 520 22.22 -15.65 -9.73
CA SER A 520 21.48 -16.23 -10.85
C SER A 520 22.23 -16.07 -12.18
N TYR A 521 22.77 -14.87 -12.44
CA TYR A 521 23.54 -14.58 -13.64
C TYR A 521 24.78 -15.50 -13.75
N ALA A 522 25.56 -15.61 -12.67
CA ALA A 522 26.74 -16.48 -12.61
C ALA A 522 26.37 -17.95 -12.83
N TYR A 523 25.30 -18.43 -12.19
CA TYR A 523 24.79 -19.80 -12.35
C TYR A 523 24.41 -20.10 -13.81
N HIS A 524 23.62 -19.26 -14.45
CA HIS A 524 23.21 -19.47 -15.83
C HIS A 524 24.40 -19.38 -16.82
N LYS A 525 25.31 -18.43 -16.58
CA LYS A 525 26.52 -18.29 -17.38
C LYS A 525 27.42 -19.56 -17.30
N SER A 526 27.55 -20.14 -16.11
CA SER A 526 28.29 -21.41 -15.91
C SER A 526 27.66 -22.60 -16.65
N LYS A 527 26.34 -22.52 -16.93
CA LYS A 527 25.57 -23.51 -17.72
C LYS A 527 25.55 -23.20 -19.22
N GLY A 528 26.29 -22.18 -19.69
CA GLY A 528 26.30 -21.78 -21.10
C GLY A 528 25.00 -21.14 -21.60
N VAL A 529 24.08 -20.72 -20.71
CA VAL A 529 22.79 -20.10 -21.07
C VAL A 529 23.00 -18.60 -21.32
N PRO A 530 22.66 -18.06 -22.52
CA PRO A 530 22.82 -16.65 -22.83
C PRO A 530 21.71 -15.82 -22.13
N VAL A 531 21.95 -15.43 -20.90
CA VAL A 531 20.98 -14.71 -20.04
C VAL A 531 20.50 -13.42 -20.69
N GLU A 532 21.39 -12.71 -21.40
CA GLU A 532 21.09 -11.42 -22.04
C GLU A 532 20.01 -11.50 -23.13
N LEU A 533 19.89 -12.66 -23.81
CA LEU A 533 18.84 -12.85 -24.83
C LEU A 533 17.43 -12.87 -24.23
N ARG A 534 17.29 -13.28 -22.96
CA ARG A 534 15.99 -13.34 -22.27
C ARG A 534 15.35 -11.96 -22.09
N PHE A 535 16.17 -10.90 -22.08
CA PHE A 535 15.71 -9.53 -21.83
C PHE A 535 15.60 -8.67 -23.10
N LYS A 536 16.00 -9.22 -24.26
CA LYS A 536 15.86 -8.50 -25.55
C LYS A 536 14.42 -8.43 -26.02
N GLU A 537 13.61 -9.43 -25.70
CA GLU A 537 12.23 -9.54 -26.16
C GLU A 537 11.23 -9.37 -25.00
N VAL A 538 10.03 -8.89 -25.34
CA VAL A 538 8.89 -8.91 -24.44
C VAL A 538 8.43 -10.36 -24.30
N PRO A 539 8.24 -10.91 -23.08
CA PRO A 539 7.80 -12.28 -22.91
C PRO A 539 6.53 -12.58 -23.71
N PRO A 540 6.37 -13.75 -24.31
CA PRO A 540 5.11 -14.14 -24.96
C PRO A 540 4.00 -14.32 -23.90
N ASP A 541 2.75 -14.13 -24.30
CA ASP A 541 1.56 -14.44 -23.47
C ASP A 541 1.39 -15.93 -23.29
#